data_ae79f8fe9c5ab22049085f8cb117103b
#
_entry.id   ae79f8fe9c5ab22049085f8cb117103b
#
_cell.length_a   1.000
_cell.length_b   1.000
_cell.length_c   1.000
_cell.angle_alpha   90.00
_cell.angle_beta   90.00
_cell.angle_gamma   90.00
#
_symmetry.space_group_name_H-M   'P 1'
#
loop_
_entity.id
_entity.type
_entity.pdbx_description
1 polymer ?
#
loop_
_entity_poly.entity_id
_entity_poly.type
_entity_poly.pdbx_seq_one_letter_code
_entity_poly.pdbx_strand_id
1 'polypeptide(L)'
;PKDGVTLIVPLSILNQVDPLKAEWLVPGLCDEKVQLLLKSLPQKLRRHYIPLAEHAKQFVQHAVDQEQFGQGDLIDSLIRYLRESKAIDIKRADFRMETLPAHCLMNFRLLDEHGRQMDLERNLVKLRTEFGSIAREVFQSLAQKSMSASDDGSDQESQGQTKQSEVGKVSPSRAIETGSYQHWEFGDLPETLEIAKGGQTLFGYPAIVDCKTAVDLEVFDDPQEAKQIHRLGLKRLYALVLRENIKALHKQLPGARDIGLLFMQLGSVEALIEEIVMMAIERAFMQDGLASTKAEFEESLQKGKPRFVLIAGDIAKHVLLTLQEHAEVSKKIATAKALSSSAFEDIRQQLQGLVHAQFLGQTPYEQLVHLPRYLKAISLRIEKLRSNPARDAQCQKDWESLARPWQKMRQGAKGSGHYQLEQDPRIKEFRWQLEELRVALFAQELRTPTPMSVKRLEKVLASLR
;
A
#
# COMPACT_ATOMS: atom_id res chain seq x y z
N PRO A 1 -2.17 -38.05 -2.02
CA PRO A 1 -1.87 -37.39 -0.77
C PRO A 1 -0.84 -36.29 -1.01
N LYS A 2 -1.12 -35.07 -0.55
CA LYS A 2 -0.15 -33.98 -0.62
C LYS A 2 0.83 -34.16 0.55
N ASP A 3 2.10 -34.44 0.24
CA ASP A 3 3.19 -34.62 1.18
C ASP A 3 3.60 -33.30 1.85
N GLY A 4 4.06 -33.31 3.09
CA GLY A 4 4.53 -32.14 3.85
C GLY A 4 3.55 -31.63 4.90
N VAL A 5 3.86 -30.47 5.50
CA VAL A 5 3.05 -29.83 6.55
C VAL A 5 1.78 -29.24 5.95
N THR A 6 0.66 -29.45 6.64
CA THR A 6 -0.63 -28.88 6.28
C THR A 6 -1.12 -27.94 7.39
N LEU A 7 -1.27 -26.67 7.08
CA LEU A 7 -1.92 -25.70 7.94
C LEU A 7 -3.44 -25.78 7.72
N ILE A 8 -4.19 -26.03 8.77
CA ILE A 8 -5.66 -26.01 8.75
C ILE A 8 -6.09 -24.56 8.96
N VAL A 9 -6.84 -24.04 7.98
CA VAL A 9 -7.26 -22.63 7.94
C VAL A 9 -8.78 -22.57 7.91
N PRO A 10 -9.45 -22.17 8.99
CA PRO A 10 -10.86 -21.80 8.93
C PRO A 10 -11.06 -20.62 7.96
N LEU A 11 -12.18 -20.61 7.23
CA LEU A 11 -12.49 -19.58 6.24
C LEU A 11 -12.41 -18.16 6.84
N SER A 12 -12.89 -17.99 8.07
CA SER A 12 -12.90 -16.69 8.77
C SER A 12 -11.51 -16.08 9.03
N ILE A 13 -10.42 -16.87 8.97
CA ILE A 13 -9.06 -16.37 9.20
C ILE A 13 -8.16 -16.43 7.95
N LEU A 14 -8.72 -16.79 6.80
CA LEU A 14 -7.93 -16.98 5.57
C LEU A 14 -7.07 -15.74 5.23
N ASN A 15 -7.64 -14.56 5.38
CA ASN A 15 -6.94 -13.30 5.06
C ASN A 15 -5.89 -12.91 6.12
N GLN A 16 -6.01 -13.44 7.35
CA GLN A 16 -5.05 -13.20 8.45
C GLN A 16 -3.85 -14.16 8.45
N VAL A 17 -3.86 -15.19 7.62
CA VAL A 17 -2.72 -16.14 7.53
C VAL A 17 -1.48 -15.41 7.01
N ASP A 18 -0.45 -15.30 7.83
CA ASP A 18 0.82 -14.69 7.41
C ASP A 18 1.58 -15.62 6.44
N PRO A 19 1.75 -15.23 5.16
CA PRO A 19 2.49 -16.03 4.19
C PRO A 19 3.96 -16.19 4.56
N LEU A 20 4.58 -15.17 5.18
CA LEU A 20 5.99 -15.21 5.58
C LEU A 20 6.18 -16.21 6.72
N LYS A 21 5.28 -16.22 7.70
CA LYS A 21 5.30 -17.21 8.78
C LYS A 21 5.10 -18.63 8.26
N ALA A 22 4.23 -18.82 7.27
CA ALA A 22 3.99 -20.12 6.66
C ALA A 22 5.21 -20.67 5.90
N GLU A 23 6.11 -19.80 5.40
CA GLU A 23 7.35 -20.22 4.74
C GLU A 23 8.34 -20.92 5.68
N TRP A 24 8.29 -20.65 6.98
CA TRP A 24 9.16 -21.29 7.96
C TRP A 24 8.78 -22.75 8.26
N LEU A 25 7.57 -23.17 7.88
CA LEU A 25 7.05 -24.51 8.18
C LEU A 25 7.07 -24.81 9.70
N VAL A 26 7.60 -25.99 10.06
CA VAL A 26 7.91 -26.41 11.43
C VAL A 26 9.42 -26.65 11.57
N PRO A 27 10.04 -26.51 12.74
CA PRO A 27 11.51 -26.55 12.90
C PRO A 27 12.18 -27.71 12.16
N GLY A 28 11.71 -28.95 12.35
CA GLY A 28 12.32 -30.14 11.74
C GLY A 28 12.27 -30.17 10.20
N LEU A 29 11.22 -29.61 9.56
CA LEU A 29 11.16 -29.47 8.11
C LEU A 29 11.82 -28.16 7.61
N CYS A 30 11.94 -27.16 8.47
CA CYS A 30 12.70 -25.96 8.18
C CYS A 30 14.18 -26.29 8.01
N ASP A 31 14.74 -27.19 8.84
CA ASP A 31 16.13 -27.68 8.68
C ASP A 31 16.37 -28.23 7.28
N GLU A 32 15.49 -29.10 6.81
CA GLU A 32 15.58 -29.70 5.47
C GLU A 32 15.44 -28.63 4.37
N LYS A 33 14.44 -27.74 4.49
CA LYS A 33 14.22 -26.63 3.55
C LYS A 33 15.45 -25.74 3.47
N VAL A 34 16.03 -25.34 4.59
CA VAL A 34 17.23 -24.50 4.64
C VAL A 34 18.45 -25.24 4.05
N GLN A 35 18.61 -26.52 4.35
CA GLN A 35 19.66 -27.32 3.74
C GLN A 35 19.55 -27.36 2.20
N LEU A 36 18.34 -27.50 1.67
CA LEU A 36 18.10 -27.47 0.22
C LEU A 36 18.33 -26.08 -0.37
N LEU A 37 17.95 -25.02 0.33
CA LEU A 37 18.26 -23.64 -0.05
C LEU A 37 19.76 -23.41 -0.13
N LEU A 38 20.53 -23.83 0.89
CA LEU A 38 21.99 -23.75 0.87
C LEU A 38 22.61 -24.59 -0.28
N LYS A 39 22.01 -25.76 -0.59
CA LYS A 39 22.43 -26.59 -1.72
C LYS A 39 22.20 -25.93 -3.07
N SER A 40 21.18 -25.05 -3.19
CA SER A 40 20.85 -24.32 -4.41
C SER A 40 21.82 -23.16 -4.72
N LEU A 41 22.60 -22.72 -3.74
CA LEU A 41 23.60 -21.67 -3.93
C LEU A 41 24.65 -22.01 -4.97
N PRO A 42 25.18 -21.03 -5.71
CA PRO A 42 26.35 -21.19 -6.58
C PRO A 42 27.52 -21.87 -5.84
N GLN A 43 28.24 -22.74 -6.53
CA GLN A 43 29.32 -23.54 -5.93
C GLN A 43 30.36 -22.70 -5.19
N LYS A 44 30.68 -21.49 -5.68
CA LYS A 44 31.60 -20.54 -5.04
C LYS A 44 31.15 -20.11 -3.64
N LEU A 45 29.86 -19.93 -3.42
CA LEU A 45 29.28 -19.55 -2.15
C LEU A 45 29.03 -20.76 -1.26
N ARG A 46 28.46 -21.83 -1.84
CA ARG A 46 28.10 -23.06 -1.13
C ARG A 46 29.27 -23.74 -0.40
N ARG A 47 30.47 -23.74 -1.00
CA ARG A 47 31.68 -24.37 -0.41
C ARG A 47 32.05 -23.85 0.99
N HIS A 48 31.64 -22.63 1.32
CA HIS A 48 31.94 -22.01 2.61
C HIS A 48 31.03 -22.49 3.75
N TYR A 49 29.95 -23.21 3.39
CA TYR A 49 28.92 -23.67 4.33
C TYR A 49 28.81 -25.21 4.38
N ILE A 50 29.89 -25.92 4.05
CA ILE A 50 29.97 -27.38 4.18
C ILE A 50 30.45 -27.72 5.62
N PRO A 51 29.75 -28.65 6.33
CA PRO A 51 28.57 -29.45 5.92
C PRO A 51 27.26 -28.64 5.98
N LEU A 52 26.45 -28.71 4.91
CA LEU A 52 25.22 -27.93 4.77
C LEU A 52 24.17 -28.23 5.84
N ALA A 53 24.04 -29.50 6.22
CA ALA A 53 23.09 -29.95 7.24
C ALA A 53 23.35 -29.34 8.61
N GLU A 54 24.62 -29.18 8.99
CA GLU A 54 25.02 -28.56 10.25
C GLU A 54 24.67 -27.08 10.28
N HIS A 55 25.02 -26.35 9.22
CA HIS A 55 24.69 -24.92 9.10
C HIS A 55 23.18 -24.68 9.08
N ALA A 56 22.39 -25.55 8.42
CA ALA A 56 20.95 -25.47 8.43
C ALA A 56 20.38 -25.61 9.86
N LYS A 57 20.80 -26.63 10.59
CA LYS A 57 20.40 -26.84 12.00
C LYS A 57 20.79 -25.68 12.90
N GLN A 58 22.03 -25.21 12.77
CA GLN A 58 22.54 -24.06 13.56
C GLN A 58 21.71 -22.79 13.30
N PHE A 59 21.33 -22.53 12.04
CA PHE A 59 20.46 -21.41 11.72
C PHE A 59 19.07 -21.53 12.35
N VAL A 60 18.42 -22.71 12.20
CA VAL A 60 17.08 -22.91 12.77
C VAL A 60 17.10 -22.86 14.28
N GLN A 61 18.12 -23.47 14.91
CA GLN A 61 18.29 -23.39 16.36
C GLN A 61 18.53 -21.95 16.82
N HIS A 62 19.38 -21.21 16.13
CA HIS A 62 19.62 -19.78 16.40
C HIS A 62 18.33 -18.96 16.31
N ALA A 63 17.51 -19.19 15.27
CA ALA A 63 16.23 -18.50 15.09
C ALA A 63 15.23 -18.84 16.22
N VAL A 64 15.23 -20.09 16.71
CA VAL A 64 14.40 -20.50 17.85
C VAL A 64 14.89 -19.86 19.14
N ASP A 65 16.20 -19.92 19.41
CA ASP A 65 16.81 -19.39 20.64
C ASP A 65 16.65 -17.86 20.76
N GLN A 66 16.60 -17.16 19.63
CA GLN A 66 16.37 -15.70 19.57
C GLN A 66 14.90 -15.33 19.45
N GLU A 67 13.97 -16.27 19.55
CA GLU A 67 12.53 -16.08 19.36
C GLU A 67 12.16 -15.46 17.99
N GLN A 68 13.03 -15.62 17.00
CA GLN A 68 12.84 -15.09 15.63
C GLN A 68 12.24 -16.12 14.65
N PHE A 69 12.07 -17.37 15.10
CA PHE A 69 11.48 -18.42 14.26
C PHE A 69 10.05 -18.07 13.86
N GLY A 70 9.79 -18.06 12.55
CA GLY A 70 8.49 -17.65 12.02
C GLY A 70 8.26 -16.13 11.96
N GLN A 71 9.30 -15.32 12.22
CA GLN A 71 9.22 -13.86 12.11
C GLN A 71 9.90 -13.36 10.83
N GLY A 72 9.12 -12.67 10.00
CA GLY A 72 9.61 -12.11 8.74
C GLY A 72 9.98 -13.16 7.68
N ASP A 73 10.69 -12.72 6.65
CA ASP A 73 11.08 -13.55 5.51
C ASP A 73 12.21 -14.52 5.87
N LEU A 74 12.00 -15.81 5.59
CA LEU A 74 12.96 -16.88 5.87
C LEU A 74 14.30 -16.67 5.17
N ILE A 75 14.26 -16.24 3.87
CA ILE A 75 15.49 -16.08 3.09
C ILE A 75 16.28 -14.88 3.57
N ASP A 76 15.62 -13.77 3.86
CA ASP A 76 16.30 -12.57 4.36
C ASP A 76 16.92 -12.82 5.75
N SER A 77 16.26 -13.58 6.60
CA SER A 77 16.79 -14.02 7.89
C SER A 77 17.99 -14.96 7.72
N LEU A 78 17.91 -15.90 6.77
CA LEU A 78 19.02 -16.79 6.42
C LEU A 78 20.21 -16.00 5.86
N ILE A 79 19.98 -15.05 4.95
CA ILE A 79 21.04 -14.19 4.40
C ILE A 79 21.75 -13.41 5.50
N ARG A 80 20.99 -12.84 6.43
CA ARG A 80 21.55 -12.10 7.58
C ARG A 80 22.46 -12.99 8.41
N TYR A 81 21.96 -14.14 8.82
CA TYR A 81 22.73 -15.13 9.60
C TYR A 81 24.00 -15.58 8.87
N LEU A 82 23.92 -15.87 7.56
CA LEU A 82 25.07 -16.32 6.77
C LEU A 82 26.14 -15.22 6.63
N ARG A 83 25.72 -13.96 6.50
CA ARG A 83 26.64 -12.80 6.47
C ARG A 83 27.35 -12.59 7.80
N GLU A 84 26.62 -12.69 8.90
CA GLU A 84 27.19 -12.57 10.25
C GLU A 84 28.18 -13.68 10.55
N SER A 85 27.90 -14.91 10.10
CA SER A 85 28.75 -16.06 10.40
C SER A 85 30.09 -16.07 9.62
N LYS A 86 30.13 -15.57 8.37
CA LYS A 86 31.32 -15.66 7.50
C LYS A 86 31.64 -14.41 6.68
N ALA A 87 30.95 -13.31 6.89
CA ALA A 87 31.15 -12.04 6.18
C ALA A 87 31.14 -12.16 4.63
N ILE A 88 30.35 -13.10 4.09
CA ILE A 88 30.22 -13.33 2.64
C ILE A 88 28.96 -12.63 2.13
N ASP A 89 29.06 -11.86 1.04
CA ASP A 89 27.92 -11.20 0.43
C ASP A 89 27.09 -12.22 -0.38
N ILE A 90 25.94 -12.61 0.17
CA ILE A 90 24.94 -13.48 -0.46
C ILE A 90 23.72 -12.64 -0.76
N LYS A 91 23.15 -12.81 -1.94
CA LYS A 91 21.95 -12.13 -2.40
C LYS A 91 20.78 -13.10 -2.53
N ARG A 92 19.56 -12.61 -2.40
CA ARG A 92 18.35 -13.40 -2.60
C ARG A 92 18.32 -14.11 -3.95
N ALA A 93 18.82 -13.46 -5.01
CA ALA A 93 18.91 -14.02 -6.36
C ALA A 93 19.87 -15.21 -6.50
N ASP A 94 20.72 -15.47 -5.51
CA ASP A 94 21.62 -16.63 -5.50
C ASP A 94 20.92 -17.93 -5.12
N PHE A 95 19.73 -17.84 -4.48
CA PHE A 95 18.90 -18.99 -4.12
C PHE A 95 17.93 -19.35 -5.25
N ARG A 96 17.74 -20.66 -5.50
CA ARG A 96 16.82 -21.18 -6.51
C ARG A 96 15.61 -21.80 -5.84
N MET A 97 14.58 -20.99 -5.59
CA MET A 97 13.36 -21.41 -4.90
C MET A 97 12.57 -22.47 -5.68
N GLU A 98 12.64 -22.42 -7.02
CA GLU A 98 11.99 -23.36 -7.92
C GLU A 98 12.53 -24.79 -7.83
N THR A 99 13.68 -24.99 -7.19
CA THR A 99 14.27 -26.32 -7.00
C THR A 99 13.81 -27.02 -5.72
N LEU A 100 13.04 -26.33 -4.88
CA LEU A 100 12.52 -26.89 -3.64
C LEU A 100 11.48 -27.97 -3.94
N PRO A 101 11.58 -29.15 -3.32
CA PRO A 101 10.55 -30.19 -3.45
C PRO A 101 9.24 -29.75 -2.78
N ALA A 102 8.14 -30.32 -3.25
CA ALA A 102 6.81 -29.91 -2.85
C ALA A 102 6.54 -30.02 -1.34
N HIS A 103 7.15 -30.98 -0.63
CA HIS A 103 6.98 -31.14 0.82
C HIS A 103 7.63 -30.02 1.65
N CYS A 104 8.57 -29.24 1.06
CA CYS A 104 9.14 -28.04 1.66
C CYS A 104 8.26 -26.78 1.49
N LEU A 105 7.07 -26.93 0.95
CA LEU A 105 6.08 -25.86 0.82
C LEU A 105 4.86 -26.19 1.69
N MET A 106 4.34 -25.19 2.41
CA MET A 106 3.15 -25.33 3.24
C MET A 106 1.93 -25.73 2.39
N ASN A 107 1.15 -26.70 2.84
CA ASN A 107 -0.20 -26.93 2.33
C ASN A 107 -1.19 -26.13 3.18
N PHE A 108 -2.20 -25.57 2.56
CA PHE A 108 -3.30 -24.89 3.24
C PHE A 108 -4.58 -25.67 2.99
N ARG A 109 -5.19 -26.18 4.07
CA ARG A 109 -6.49 -26.83 4.05
C ARG A 109 -7.53 -25.85 4.53
N LEU A 110 -8.34 -25.33 3.61
CA LEU A 110 -9.42 -24.40 3.91
C LEU A 110 -10.65 -25.16 4.40
N LEU A 111 -11.18 -24.75 5.55
CA LEU A 111 -12.39 -25.33 6.15
C LEU A 111 -13.51 -24.30 6.19
N ASP A 112 -14.76 -24.77 5.97
CA ASP A 112 -15.97 -23.98 6.20
C ASP A 112 -16.30 -23.87 7.71
N GLU A 113 -17.40 -23.18 8.03
CA GLU A 113 -17.87 -23.01 9.40
C GLU A 113 -18.29 -24.33 10.09
N HIS A 114 -18.53 -25.40 9.33
CA HIS A 114 -18.90 -26.72 9.80
C HIS A 114 -17.72 -27.69 9.86
N GLY A 115 -16.49 -27.18 9.60
CA GLY A 115 -15.28 -27.98 9.59
C GLY A 115 -15.09 -28.85 8.34
N ARG A 116 -15.91 -28.66 7.29
CA ARG A 116 -15.79 -29.41 6.04
C ARG A 116 -14.72 -28.74 5.16
N GLN A 117 -13.92 -29.57 4.51
CA GLN A 117 -12.89 -29.09 3.61
C GLN A 117 -13.51 -28.46 2.35
N MET A 118 -13.18 -27.19 2.11
CA MET A 118 -13.54 -26.44 0.91
C MET A 118 -12.49 -26.64 -0.18
N ASP A 119 -11.20 -26.44 0.18
CA ASP A 119 -10.09 -26.61 -0.76
C ASP A 119 -8.81 -27.05 -0.04
N LEU A 120 -7.82 -27.52 -0.82
CA LEU A 120 -6.49 -27.91 -0.35
C LEU A 120 -5.44 -27.47 -1.38
N GLU A 121 -4.75 -26.37 -1.12
CA GLU A 121 -3.84 -25.75 -2.06
C GLU A 121 -2.52 -25.31 -1.36
N ARG A 122 -1.42 -25.21 -2.11
CA ARG A 122 -0.13 -24.68 -1.62
C ARG A 122 0.04 -23.20 -1.88
N ASN A 123 -0.72 -22.66 -2.81
CA ASN A 123 -0.68 -21.25 -3.14
C ASN A 123 -1.74 -20.47 -2.35
N LEU A 124 -1.30 -19.83 -1.25
CA LEU A 124 -2.19 -19.02 -0.40
C LEU A 124 -2.82 -17.86 -1.18
N VAL A 125 -2.08 -17.30 -2.16
CA VAL A 125 -2.59 -16.20 -2.99
C VAL A 125 -3.78 -16.66 -3.83
N LYS A 126 -3.71 -17.87 -4.41
CA LYS A 126 -4.81 -18.44 -5.17
C LYS A 126 -6.04 -18.64 -4.28
N LEU A 127 -5.86 -19.20 -3.07
CA LEU A 127 -6.96 -19.36 -2.10
C LEU A 127 -7.59 -18.02 -1.73
N ARG A 128 -6.79 -16.98 -1.48
CA ARG A 128 -7.29 -15.62 -1.19
C ARG A 128 -8.01 -14.99 -2.38
N THR A 129 -7.54 -15.23 -3.59
CA THR A 129 -8.21 -14.70 -4.81
C THR A 129 -9.58 -15.36 -4.99
N GLU A 130 -9.71 -16.63 -4.67
CA GLU A 130 -10.93 -17.40 -4.87
C GLU A 130 -11.92 -17.25 -3.70
N PHE A 131 -11.42 -17.28 -2.45
CA PHE A 131 -12.25 -17.31 -1.24
C PHE A 131 -12.13 -16.08 -0.35
N GLY A 132 -11.24 -15.13 -0.65
CA GLY A 132 -10.94 -13.98 0.22
C GLY A 132 -12.12 -13.05 0.45
N SER A 133 -12.98 -12.84 -0.54
CA SER A 133 -14.22 -12.06 -0.38
C SER A 133 -15.22 -12.75 0.55
N ILE A 134 -15.40 -14.07 0.38
CA ILE A 134 -16.28 -14.87 1.23
C ILE A 134 -15.73 -14.91 2.67
N ALA A 135 -14.41 -15.06 2.81
CA ALA A 135 -13.74 -15.03 4.10
C ALA A 135 -13.99 -13.72 4.86
N ARG A 136 -13.94 -12.59 4.14
CA ARG A 136 -14.24 -11.26 4.68
C ARG A 136 -15.68 -11.13 5.14
N GLU A 137 -16.65 -11.55 4.33
CA GLU A 137 -18.08 -11.51 4.70
C GLU A 137 -18.36 -12.34 5.96
N VAL A 138 -17.77 -13.54 6.04
CA VAL A 138 -17.87 -14.40 7.23
C VAL A 138 -17.23 -13.73 8.44
N PHE A 139 -16.05 -13.13 8.29
CA PHE A 139 -15.37 -12.41 9.36
C PHE A 139 -16.20 -11.22 9.85
N GLN A 140 -16.70 -10.38 8.96
CA GLN A 140 -17.54 -9.22 9.30
C GLN A 140 -18.83 -9.65 10.03
N SER A 141 -19.48 -10.72 9.57
CA SER A 141 -20.68 -11.25 10.25
C SER A 141 -20.39 -11.72 11.68
N LEU A 142 -19.19 -12.26 11.92
CA LEU A 142 -18.73 -12.66 13.26
C LEU A 142 -18.40 -11.46 14.14
N ALA A 143 -17.72 -10.47 13.57
CA ALA A 143 -17.40 -9.23 14.25
C ALA A 143 -18.67 -8.50 14.71
N GLN A 144 -19.66 -8.35 13.83
CA GLN A 144 -20.95 -7.74 14.16
C GLN A 144 -21.70 -8.50 15.27
N LYS A 145 -21.72 -9.84 15.24
CA LYS A 145 -22.34 -10.63 16.29
C LYS A 145 -21.65 -10.50 17.64
N SER A 146 -20.32 -10.40 17.67
CA SER A 146 -19.57 -10.19 18.91
C SER A 146 -19.77 -8.78 19.47
N MET A 147 -19.98 -7.79 18.60
CA MET A 147 -20.27 -6.41 19.00
C MET A 147 -21.68 -6.26 19.59
N SER A 148 -22.68 -6.95 19.00
CA SER A 148 -24.07 -6.92 19.50
C SER A 148 -24.31 -7.77 20.76
N ALA A 149 -23.50 -8.81 20.98
CA ALA A 149 -23.62 -9.69 22.16
C ALA A 149 -23.13 -9.06 23.49
N SER A 150 -22.47 -7.91 23.42
CA SER A 150 -22.02 -7.16 24.62
C SER A 150 -23.14 -6.37 25.30
N ASP A 151 -24.32 -6.28 24.71
CA ASP A 151 -25.45 -5.45 25.20
C ASP A 151 -26.50 -6.22 26.03
N ASP A 152 -26.39 -7.57 26.13
CA ASP A 152 -27.32 -8.40 26.90
C ASP A 152 -26.64 -8.93 28.19
N GLY A 153 -26.25 -8.00 29.05
CA GLY A 153 -25.73 -8.29 30.39
C GLY A 153 -26.82 -8.45 31.43
N SER A 154 -27.53 -9.60 31.41
CA SER A 154 -28.37 -9.99 32.56
C SER A 154 -27.51 -10.64 33.63
N ASP A 155 -27.57 -10.04 34.82
CA ASP A 155 -27.04 -10.54 36.09
C ASP A 155 -27.31 -12.03 36.32
N GLN A 156 -26.25 -12.84 36.44
CA GLN A 156 -26.25 -14.02 37.27
C GLN A 156 -24.93 -14.17 38.02
N GLU A 157 -25.00 -13.85 39.28
CA GLU A 157 -24.00 -14.20 40.30
C GLU A 157 -23.78 -15.72 40.33
N SER A 158 -22.52 -16.11 40.19
CA SER A 158 -22.04 -17.42 40.68
C SER A 158 -20.66 -17.24 41.28
N GLN A 159 -20.65 -17.39 42.60
CA GLN A 159 -19.46 -17.41 43.48
C GLN A 159 -18.53 -18.57 43.11
N GLY A 160 -17.26 -18.34 43.03
CA GLY A 160 -16.22 -19.37 42.94
C GLY A 160 -14.82 -18.79 42.92
N GLN A 161 -14.18 -18.78 44.10
CA GLN A 161 -12.81 -18.31 44.38
C GLN A 161 -11.75 -19.05 43.55
N THR A 162 -10.70 -18.41 43.00
CA THR A 162 -9.36 -18.33 43.58
C THR A 162 -8.28 -17.99 42.52
N LYS A 163 -7.41 -17.04 42.91
CA LYS A 163 -5.98 -16.82 42.62
C LYS A 163 -5.55 -16.02 41.38
N GLN A 164 -5.03 -14.90 41.76
CA GLN A 164 -4.15 -13.92 41.15
C GLN A 164 -3.15 -14.43 40.11
N SER A 165 -3.11 -13.74 38.96
CA SER A 165 -1.90 -13.32 38.29
C SER A 165 -2.18 -11.98 37.62
N GLU A 166 -1.48 -10.93 38.06
CA GLU A 166 -1.54 -9.59 37.53
C GLU A 166 -0.88 -9.55 36.15
N VAL A 167 -1.64 -9.35 35.09
CA VAL A 167 -1.18 -8.74 33.84
C VAL A 167 -2.32 -7.87 33.33
N GLY A 168 -2.04 -6.59 33.16
CA GLY A 168 -2.76 -5.49 32.55
C GLY A 168 -4.25 -5.66 32.28
N LYS A 169 -5.11 -5.12 33.16
CA LYS A 169 -6.52 -4.93 32.91
C LYS A 169 -6.70 -3.89 31.81
N VAL A 170 -6.93 -4.36 30.57
CA VAL A 170 -7.60 -3.54 29.55
C VAL A 170 -9.09 -3.62 29.87
N SER A 171 -9.72 -2.49 30.13
CA SER A 171 -11.15 -2.33 30.41
C SER A 171 -11.99 -2.91 29.26
N PRO A 172 -13.18 -3.47 29.50
CA PRO A 172 -14.03 -3.98 28.44
C PRO A 172 -14.41 -2.86 27.48
N SER A 173 -14.05 -3.00 26.22
CA SER A 173 -14.39 -2.08 25.14
C SER A 173 -15.90 -1.91 25.08
N ARG A 174 -16.34 -0.66 25.18
CA ARG A 174 -17.71 -0.24 24.92
C ARG A 174 -18.11 -0.76 23.54
N ALA A 175 -19.30 -1.36 23.43
CA ALA A 175 -19.86 -1.83 22.16
C ALA A 175 -19.78 -0.72 21.10
N ILE A 176 -19.20 -1.03 19.94
CA ILE A 176 -19.17 -0.13 18.80
C ILE A 176 -20.52 -0.30 18.10
N GLU A 177 -21.38 0.71 18.19
CA GLU A 177 -22.67 0.70 17.49
C GLU A 177 -22.43 0.92 15.99
N THR A 178 -22.93 0.02 15.14
CA THR A 178 -23.00 0.22 13.71
C THR A 178 -24.12 1.20 13.39
N GLY A 179 -23.80 2.32 12.78
CA GLY A 179 -24.77 3.36 12.49
C GLY A 179 -24.23 4.36 11.47
N SER A 180 -25.13 5.13 10.88
CA SER A 180 -24.78 6.17 9.92
C SER A 180 -24.46 7.48 10.68
N TYR A 181 -23.17 7.82 10.78
CA TYR A 181 -22.70 8.96 11.57
C TYR A 181 -22.32 10.15 10.69
N GLN A 182 -22.62 11.37 11.12
CA GLN A 182 -22.16 12.62 10.51
C GLN A 182 -21.17 13.38 11.40
N HIS A 183 -21.02 12.95 12.64
CA HIS A 183 -20.11 13.49 13.66
C HIS A 183 -19.42 12.33 14.39
N TRP A 184 -18.38 12.62 15.18
CA TRP A 184 -17.71 11.60 15.99
C TRP A 184 -18.54 11.28 17.24
N GLU A 185 -19.47 10.34 17.14
CA GLU A 185 -20.42 9.95 18.19
C GLU A 185 -20.32 8.46 18.58
N PHE A 186 -19.45 7.71 17.93
CA PHE A 186 -19.29 6.25 18.07
C PHE A 186 -18.22 5.82 19.09
N GLY A 187 -17.67 6.78 19.90
CA GLY A 187 -16.63 6.49 20.88
C GLY A 187 -15.22 6.38 20.30
N ASP A 188 -14.29 5.90 21.10
CA ASP A 188 -12.91 5.73 20.69
C ASP A 188 -12.71 4.39 19.99
N LEU A 189 -11.87 4.37 18.94
CA LEU A 189 -11.57 3.18 18.17
C LEU A 189 -10.29 2.53 18.70
N PRO A 190 -10.35 1.29 19.21
CA PRO A 190 -9.15 0.56 19.60
C PRO A 190 -8.34 0.17 18.38
N GLU A 191 -7.03 -0.01 18.53
CA GLU A 191 -6.17 -0.48 17.45
C GLU A 191 -6.57 -1.88 16.96
N THR A 192 -7.02 -2.74 17.89
CA THR A 192 -7.45 -4.11 17.62
C THR A 192 -8.64 -4.49 18.48
N LEU A 193 -9.54 -5.28 17.92
CA LEU A 193 -10.64 -5.94 18.62
C LEU A 193 -10.39 -7.44 18.69
N GLU A 194 -10.50 -8.03 19.88
CA GLU A 194 -10.46 -9.48 20.04
C GLU A 194 -11.87 -10.06 19.91
N ILE A 195 -12.03 -10.97 18.94
CA ILE A 195 -13.28 -11.65 18.63
C ILE A 195 -13.10 -13.13 18.99
N ALA A 196 -13.74 -13.58 20.07
CA ALA A 196 -13.68 -14.98 20.50
C ALA A 196 -14.70 -15.83 19.75
N LYS A 197 -14.25 -16.94 19.11
CA LYS A 197 -15.13 -17.94 18.49
C LYS A 197 -14.57 -19.34 18.71
N GLY A 198 -15.35 -20.19 19.40
CA GLY A 198 -15.00 -21.62 19.50
C GLY A 198 -13.63 -21.94 20.07
N GLY A 199 -13.13 -21.13 21.03
CA GLY A 199 -11.79 -21.29 21.61
C GLY A 199 -10.64 -20.72 20.79
N GLN A 200 -10.94 -20.01 19.70
CA GLN A 200 -9.96 -19.24 18.91
C GLN A 200 -10.21 -17.74 19.11
N THR A 201 -9.13 -16.99 19.25
CA THR A 201 -9.17 -15.53 19.26
C THR A 201 -8.83 -15.01 17.88
N LEU A 202 -9.73 -14.22 17.29
CA LEU A 202 -9.53 -13.52 16.03
C LEU A 202 -9.23 -12.06 16.33
N PHE A 203 -8.38 -11.44 15.56
CA PHE A 203 -8.08 -10.02 15.65
C PHE A 203 -8.81 -9.26 14.56
N GLY A 204 -9.56 -8.23 14.93
CA GLY A 204 -10.24 -7.35 14.02
C GLY A 204 -9.68 -5.93 14.13
N TYR A 205 -9.68 -5.21 13.02
CA TYR A 205 -9.18 -3.84 12.92
C TYR A 205 -10.34 -2.91 12.59
N PRO A 206 -10.88 -2.16 13.57
CA PRO A 206 -11.99 -1.26 13.34
C PRO A 206 -11.58 -0.08 12.47
N ALA A 207 -12.43 0.31 11.55
CA ALA A 207 -12.20 1.44 10.67
C ALA A 207 -13.48 2.21 10.37
N ILE A 208 -13.34 3.51 10.17
CA ILE A 208 -14.39 4.38 9.66
C ILE A 208 -14.49 4.21 8.15
N VAL A 209 -15.68 3.92 7.65
CA VAL A 209 -15.97 3.69 6.22
C VAL A 209 -16.71 4.89 5.62
N ASP A 210 -16.31 5.33 4.43
CA ASP A 210 -16.99 6.41 3.69
C ASP A 210 -18.27 5.90 3.02
N CYS A 211 -19.43 6.33 3.53
CA CYS A 211 -20.76 6.10 2.94
C CYS A 211 -21.31 7.30 2.17
N LYS A 212 -20.43 8.22 1.70
CA LYS A 212 -20.74 9.46 0.96
C LYS A 212 -21.49 10.52 1.77
N THR A 213 -22.70 10.21 2.24
CA THR A 213 -23.57 11.12 3.00
C THR A 213 -23.38 11.03 4.51
N ALA A 214 -22.67 9.99 4.95
CA ALA A 214 -22.34 9.68 6.32
C ALA A 214 -21.07 8.83 6.35
N VAL A 215 -20.64 8.46 7.55
CA VAL A 215 -19.63 7.40 7.75
C VAL A 215 -20.25 6.28 8.60
N ASP A 216 -19.73 5.08 8.43
CA ASP A 216 -20.08 3.89 9.20
C ASP A 216 -18.83 3.29 9.84
N LEU A 217 -19.01 2.32 10.74
CA LEU A 217 -17.94 1.59 11.38
C LEU A 217 -17.97 0.14 10.95
N GLU A 218 -16.84 -0.34 10.44
CA GLU A 218 -16.65 -1.73 10.09
C GLU A 218 -15.36 -2.28 10.68
N VAL A 219 -15.31 -3.61 10.86
CA VAL A 219 -14.13 -4.31 11.37
C VAL A 219 -13.53 -5.14 10.24
N PHE A 220 -12.24 -4.95 10.01
CA PHE A 220 -11.49 -5.58 8.93
C PHE A 220 -10.58 -6.67 9.49
N ASP A 221 -10.26 -7.63 8.65
CA ASP A 221 -9.34 -8.74 8.94
C ASP A 221 -7.88 -8.43 8.53
N ASP A 222 -7.66 -7.36 7.75
CA ASP A 222 -6.33 -6.88 7.33
C ASP A 222 -6.05 -5.47 7.90
N PRO A 223 -4.96 -5.28 8.67
CA PRO A 223 -4.63 -3.98 9.27
C PRO A 223 -4.29 -2.90 8.24
N GLN A 224 -3.71 -3.28 7.09
CA GLN A 224 -3.33 -2.31 6.07
C GLN A 224 -4.55 -1.83 5.30
N GLU A 225 -5.48 -2.74 5.01
CA GLU A 225 -6.76 -2.39 4.39
C GLU A 225 -7.59 -1.52 5.33
N ALA A 226 -7.72 -1.90 6.61
CA ALA A 226 -8.40 -1.12 7.63
C ALA A 226 -7.86 0.31 7.71
N LYS A 227 -6.54 0.49 7.74
CA LYS A 227 -5.89 1.80 7.78
C LYS A 227 -6.20 2.66 6.56
N GLN A 228 -6.27 2.08 5.37
CA GLN A 228 -6.60 2.81 4.14
C GLN A 228 -8.07 3.23 4.12
N ILE A 229 -8.97 2.33 4.49
CA ILE A 229 -10.41 2.62 4.57
C ILE A 229 -10.67 3.66 5.64
N HIS A 230 -10.05 3.51 6.82
CA HIS A 230 -10.13 4.48 7.90
C HIS A 230 -9.69 5.90 7.46
N ARG A 231 -8.61 5.99 6.69
CA ARG A 231 -8.14 7.26 6.12
C ARG A 231 -9.20 7.91 5.20
N LEU A 232 -9.87 7.13 4.36
CA LEU A 232 -10.93 7.63 3.48
C LEU A 232 -12.18 8.03 4.29
N GLY A 233 -12.57 7.21 5.26
CA GLY A 233 -13.69 7.52 6.15
C GLY A 233 -13.45 8.77 7.00
N LEU A 234 -12.24 8.95 7.54
CA LEU A 234 -11.86 10.18 8.25
C LEU A 234 -11.94 11.42 7.35
N LYS A 235 -11.45 11.34 6.11
CA LYS A 235 -11.61 12.45 5.17
C LYS A 235 -13.08 12.83 4.97
N ARG A 236 -13.94 11.81 4.83
CA ARG A 236 -15.39 12.03 4.70
C ARG A 236 -15.97 12.66 5.97
N LEU A 237 -15.59 12.17 7.15
CA LEU A 237 -16.08 12.71 8.41
C LEU A 237 -15.70 14.19 8.60
N TYR A 238 -14.43 14.54 8.30
CA TYR A 238 -14.01 15.95 8.27
C TYR A 238 -14.83 16.76 7.25
N ALA A 239 -15.10 16.22 6.07
CA ALA A 239 -15.89 16.90 5.04
C ALA A 239 -17.34 17.16 5.51
N LEU A 240 -17.95 16.21 6.23
CA LEU A 240 -19.29 16.36 6.78
C LEU A 240 -19.34 17.45 7.85
N VAL A 241 -18.40 17.45 8.79
CA VAL A 241 -18.31 18.46 9.86
C VAL A 241 -17.99 19.84 9.29
N LEU A 242 -17.21 19.92 8.21
CA LEU A 242 -16.81 21.18 7.57
C LEU A 242 -17.76 21.63 6.45
N ARG A 243 -18.94 21.04 6.32
CA ARG A 243 -19.86 21.26 5.21
C ARG A 243 -20.10 22.72 4.85
N GLU A 244 -20.29 23.58 5.87
CA GLU A 244 -20.52 25.02 5.64
C GLU A 244 -19.23 25.73 5.17
N ASN A 245 -18.08 25.36 5.72
CA ASN A 245 -16.78 25.89 5.26
C ASN A 245 -16.50 25.48 3.82
N ILE A 246 -16.84 24.27 3.43
CA ILE A 246 -16.67 23.75 2.06
C ILE A 246 -17.61 24.50 1.08
N LYS A 247 -18.87 24.74 1.46
CA LYS A 247 -19.78 25.54 0.65
C LYS A 247 -19.27 26.97 0.42
N ALA A 248 -18.71 27.57 1.45
CA ALA A 248 -18.10 28.91 1.34
C ALA A 248 -16.85 28.86 0.44
N LEU A 249 -16.02 27.84 0.60
CA LEU A 249 -14.82 27.62 -0.21
C LEU A 249 -15.16 27.48 -1.70
N HIS A 250 -16.19 26.70 -2.07
CA HIS A 250 -16.63 26.54 -3.47
C HIS A 250 -16.96 27.87 -4.13
N LYS A 251 -17.50 28.82 -3.39
CA LYS A 251 -17.84 30.16 -3.92
C LYS A 251 -16.63 31.07 -4.07
N GLN A 252 -15.60 30.83 -3.28
CA GLN A 252 -14.44 31.74 -3.15
C GLN A 252 -13.12 31.09 -3.59
N LEU A 253 -13.14 29.90 -4.18
CA LEU A 253 -11.94 29.17 -4.61
C LEU A 253 -11.20 29.99 -5.68
N PRO A 254 -9.93 30.38 -5.43
CA PRO A 254 -9.16 31.18 -6.38
C PRO A 254 -8.98 30.44 -7.71
N GLY A 255 -9.27 31.14 -8.82
CA GLY A 255 -9.10 30.58 -10.16
C GLY A 255 -10.12 29.50 -10.58
N ALA A 256 -11.19 29.28 -9.80
CA ALA A 256 -12.19 28.24 -10.09
C ALA A 256 -12.77 28.31 -11.51
N ARG A 257 -13.00 29.53 -12.03
CA ARG A 257 -13.49 29.74 -13.42
C ARG A 257 -12.48 29.25 -14.45
N ASP A 258 -11.22 29.61 -14.29
CA ASP A 258 -10.15 29.26 -15.25
C ASP A 258 -9.84 27.76 -15.16
N ILE A 259 -9.81 27.20 -13.94
CA ILE A 259 -9.72 25.73 -13.72
C ILE A 259 -10.85 25.04 -14.48
N GLY A 260 -12.11 25.53 -14.34
CA GLY A 260 -13.25 24.95 -15.03
C GLY A 260 -13.10 24.98 -16.54
N LEU A 261 -12.71 26.11 -17.13
CA LEU A 261 -12.52 26.26 -18.57
C LEU A 261 -11.42 25.33 -19.13
N LEU A 262 -10.33 25.15 -18.39
CA LEU A 262 -9.22 24.31 -18.82
C LEU A 262 -9.49 22.81 -18.61
N PHE A 263 -10.29 22.45 -17.60
CA PHE A 263 -10.51 21.05 -17.22
C PHE A 263 -11.74 20.41 -17.87
N MET A 264 -12.72 21.18 -18.34
CA MET A 264 -13.98 20.68 -18.90
C MET A 264 -13.82 19.65 -20.03
N GLN A 265 -12.69 19.66 -20.74
CA GLN A 265 -12.39 18.66 -21.79
C GLN A 265 -11.78 17.37 -21.24
N LEU A 266 -11.32 17.37 -19.99
CA LEU A 266 -10.67 16.24 -19.33
C LEU A 266 -11.62 15.48 -18.43
N GLY A 267 -12.59 16.17 -17.79
CA GLY A 267 -13.51 15.55 -16.85
C GLY A 267 -14.51 16.52 -16.21
N SER A 268 -15.20 16.06 -15.16
CA SER A 268 -16.12 16.89 -14.37
C SER A 268 -15.36 17.88 -13.51
N VAL A 269 -15.71 19.15 -13.65
CA VAL A 269 -15.14 20.27 -12.87
C VAL A 269 -15.54 20.11 -11.40
N GLU A 270 -16.77 19.68 -11.13
CA GLU A 270 -17.27 19.45 -9.78
C GLU A 270 -16.45 18.38 -9.06
N ALA A 271 -16.15 17.27 -9.77
CA ALA A 271 -15.31 16.21 -9.22
C ALA A 271 -13.88 16.71 -8.91
N LEU A 272 -13.28 17.51 -9.79
CA LEU A 272 -11.97 18.11 -9.54
C LEU A 272 -11.96 19.03 -8.32
N ILE A 273 -13.02 19.87 -8.16
CA ILE A 273 -13.15 20.74 -6.99
C ILE A 273 -13.30 19.90 -5.72
N GLU A 274 -14.05 18.79 -5.76
CA GLU A 274 -14.14 17.86 -4.63
C GLU A 274 -12.78 17.24 -4.31
N GLU A 275 -11.99 16.84 -5.31
CA GLU A 275 -10.62 16.34 -5.11
C GLU A 275 -9.70 17.41 -4.47
N ILE A 276 -9.81 18.69 -4.85
CA ILE A 276 -9.10 19.80 -4.22
C ILE A 276 -9.48 19.89 -2.74
N VAL A 277 -10.78 19.84 -2.43
CA VAL A 277 -11.26 19.87 -1.04
C VAL A 277 -10.74 18.68 -0.25
N MET A 278 -10.83 17.48 -0.79
CA MET A 278 -10.37 16.25 -0.11
C MET A 278 -8.85 16.24 0.12
N MET A 279 -8.07 16.75 -0.81
CA MET A 279 -6.62 16.93 -0.63
C MET A 279 -6.33 18.00 0.44
N ALA A 280 -7.08 19.08 0.46
CA ALA A 280 -6.94 20.12 1.48
C ALA A 280 -7.32 19.62 2.89
N ILE A 281 -8.36 18.80 3.02
CA ILE A 281 -8.73 18.12 4.26
C ILE A 281 -7.59 17.25 4.75
N GLU A 282 -7.07 16.39 3.91
CA GLU A 282 -5.95 15.50 4.25
C GLU A 282 -4.75 16.30 4.75
N ARG A 283 -4.42 17.38 4.05
CA ARG A 283 -3.29 18.24 4.39
C ARG A 283 -3.51 19.09 5.64
N ALA A 284 -4.74 19.51 5.91
CA ALA A 284 -5.06 20.35 7.04
C ALA A 284 -5.22 19.57 8.36
N PHE A 285 -5.77 18.34 8.30
CA PHE A 285 -6.26 17.63 9.48
C PHE A 285 -5.60 16.28 9.74
N MET A 286 -4.87 15.68 8.77
CA MET A 286 -4.37 14.30 8.86
C MET A 286 -2.84 14.20 8.75
N GLN A 287 -2.10 15.30 8.96
CA GLN A 287 -0.63 15.30 8.89
C GLN A 287 0.02 14.63 10.09
N ASP A 288 -0.56 14.82 11.27
CA ASP A 288 -0.01 14.33 12.53
C ASP A 288 -0.40 12.86 12.81
N GLY A 289 -1.19 12.26 11.92
CA GLY A 289 -1.68 10.89 12.01
C GLY A 289 -3.16 10.75 11.70
N LEU A 290 -3.67 9.53 11.81
CA LEU A 290 -5.10 9.25 11.70
C LEU A 290 -5.69 9.25 13.11
N ALA A 291 -6.71 10.09 13.35
CA ALA A 291 -7.38 10.13 14.64
C ALA A 291 -8.10 8.81 14.91
N SER A 292 -7.88 8.23 16.07
CA SER A 292 -8.56 7.04 16.60
C SER A 292 -9.47 7.35 17.78
N THR A 293 -9.37 8.56 18.35
CA THR A 293 -10.18 9.03 19.45
C THR A 293 -10.90 10.32 19.10
N LYS A 294 -12.03 10.58 19.80
CA LYS A 294 -12.76 11.83 19.66
C LYS A 294 -11.90 13.05 19.97
N ALA A 295 -11.06 12.94 21.00
CA ALA A 295 -10.18 14.02 21.44
C ALA A 295 -9.15 14.38 20.35
N GLU A 296 -8.50 13.39 19.72
CA GLU A 296 -7.57 13.59 18.60
C GLU A 296 -8.26 14.22 17.38
N PHE A 297 -9.47 13.78 17.07
CA PHE A 297 -10.27 14.35 15.99
C PHE A 297 -10.60 15.82 16.21
N GLU A 298 -11.10 16.18 17.41
CA GLU A 298 -11.44 17.55 17.78
C GLU A 298 -10.20 18.45 17.82
N GLU A 299 -9.08 17.94 18.35
CA GLU A 299 -7.81 18.67 18.37
C GLU A 299 -7.31 18.96 16.96
N SER A 300 -7.31 17.96 16.08
CA SER A 300 -6.90 18.15 14.68
C SER A 300 -7.84 19.11 13.94
N LEU A 301 -9.15 19.06 14.23
CA LEU A 301 -10.15 19.98 13.69
C LEU A 301 -9.86 21.43 14.11
N GLN A 302 -9.54 21.67 15.37
CA GLN A 302 -9.19 23.00 15.88
C GLN A 302 -7.91 23.54 15.24
N LYS A 303 -6.87 22.72 15.13
CA LYS A 303 -5.58 23.08 14.52
C LYS A 303 -5.68 23.33 13.00
N GLY A 304 -6.49 22.53 12.31
CA GLY A 304 -6.58 22.54 10.84
C GLY A 304 -7.53 23.60 10.30
N LYS A 305 -8.62 23.92 11.01
CA LYS A 305 -9.68 24.82 10.54
C LYS A 305 -9.19 26.20 10.10
N PRO A 306 -8.28 26.90 10.82
CA PRO A 306 -7.76 28.20 10.41
C PRO A 306 -6.96 28.19 9.11
N ARG A 307 -6.27 27.08 8.80
CA ARG A 307 -5.38 26.96 7.63
C ARG A 307 -6.03 26.21 6.44
N PHE A 308 -7.20 25.59 6.64
CA PHE A 308 -7.88 24.79 5.61
C PHE A 308 -8.13 25.58 4.31
N VAL A 309 -8.69 26.80 4.41
CA VAL A 309 -8.98 27.65 3.25
C VAL A 309 -7.72 28.07 2.51
N LEU A 310 -6.65 28.38 3.25
CA LEU A 310 -5.34 28.74 2.65
C LEU A 310 -4.73 27.57 1.91
N ILE A 311 -4.76 26.36 2.49
CA ILE A 311 -4.26 25.15 1.86
C ILE A 311 -5.07 24.82 0.60
N ALA A 312 -6.40 24.92 0.64
CA ALA A 312 -7.24 24.72 -0.53
C ALA A 312 -6.94 25.71 -1.67
N GLY A 313 -6.70 26.97 -1.32
CA GLY A 313 -6.29 28.03 -2.26
C GLY A 313 -4.92 27.75 -2.89
N ASP A 314 -3.97 27.25 -2.12
CA ASP A 314 -2.64 26.86 -2.62
C ASP A 314 -2.72 25.66 -3.58
N ILE A 315 -3.50 24.63 -3.20
CA ILE A 315 -3.77 23.48 -4.08
C ILE A 315 -4.42 23.95 -5.39
N ALA A 316 -5.46 24.79 -5.33
CA ALA A 316 -6.12 25.31 -6.50
C ALA A 316 -5.18 26.08 -7.43
N LYS A 317 -4.25 26.87 -6.86
CA LYS A 317 -3.20 27.56 -7.61
C LYS A 317 -2.29 26.59 -8.35
N HIS A 318 -1.83 25.53 -7.71
CA HIS A 318 -1.00 24.51 -8.35
C HIS A 318 -1.75 23.71 -9.41
N VAL A 319 -3.04 23.42 -9.19
CA VAL A 319 -3.93 22.81 -10.19
C VAL A 319 -4.08 23.72 -11.40
N LEU A 320 -4.32 25.02 -11.19
CA LEU A 320 -4.44 26.00 -12.29
C LEU A 320 -3.15 26.06 -13.12
N LEU A 321 -1.99 26.19 -12.49
CA LEU A 321 -0.71 26.19 -13.17
C LEU A 321 -0.48 24.89 -13.96
N THR A 322 -0.84 23.76 -13.40
CA THR A 322 -0.76 22.45 -14.06
C THR A 322 -1.63 22.41 -15.32
N LEU A 323 -2.88 22.88 -15.23
CA LEU A 323 -3.81 22.89 -16.36
C LEU A 323 -3.40 23.89 -17.44
N GLN A 324 -2.82 25.04 -17.08
CA GLN A 324 -2.26 26.00 -18.04
C GLN A 324 -1.11 25.38 -18.83
N GLU A 325 -0.13 24.78 -18.15
CA GLU A 325 0.98 24.09 -18.84
C GLU A 325 0.50 22.91 -19.67
N HIS A 326 -0.50 22.14 -19.18
CA HIS A 326 -1.13 21.07 -19.96
C HIS A 326 -1.76 21.57 -21.25
N ALA A 327 -2.47 22.70 -21.21
CA ALA A 327 -3.09 23.30 -22.40
C ALA A 327 -2.03 23.75 -23.42
N GLU A 328 -0.92 24.34 -22.95
CA GLU A 328 0.20 24.74 -23.82
C GLU A 328 0.89 23.54 -24.47
N VAL A 329 1.15 22.46 -23.69
CA VAL A 329 1.71 21.22 -24.24
C VAL A 329 0.77 20.61 -25.27
N SER A 330 -0.53 20.58 -25.01
CA SER A 330 -1.56 20.01 -25.90
C SER A 330 -1.58 20.76 -27.24
N LYS A 331 -1.49 22.09 -27.23
CA LYS A 331 -1.36 22.92 -28.45
C LYS A 331 -0.09 22.58 -29.22
N LYS A 332 1.06 22.48 -28.55
CA LYS A 332 2.34 22.13 -29.19
C LYS A 332 2.28 20.73 -29.82
N ILE A 333 1.66 19.78 -29.14
CA ILE A 333 1.42 18.43 -29.66
C ILE A 333 0.55 18.48 -30.94
N ALA A 334 -0.53 19.24 -30.93
CA ALA A 334 -1.43 19.35 -32.09
C ALA A 334 -0.72 19.92 -33.33
N THR A 335 0.23 20.84 -33.14
CA THR A 335 1.01 21.47 -34.24
C THR A 335 2.22 20.65 -34.67
N ALA A 336 2.66 19.70 -33.87
CA ALA A 336 3.91 18.96 -34.08
C ALA A 336 3.71 17.59 -34.77
N LYS A 337 2.55 17.29 -35.35
CA LYS A 337 2.15 15.98 -35.95
C LYS A 337 3.11 15.41 -37.03
N ALA A 338 4.06 16.19 -37.52
CA ALA A 338 5.05 15.78 -38.54
C ALA A 338 6.34 15.16 -37.98
N LEU A 339 6.45 15.03 -36.65
CA LEU A 339 7.66 14.52 -36.00
C LEU A 339 7.60 12.98 -35.79
N SER A 340 8.75 12.37 -35.55
CA SER A 340 8.94 10.92 -35.39
C SER A 340 7.83 10.28 -34.54
N SER A 341 7.20 9.21 -35.05
CA SER A 341 6.02 8.56 -34.45
C SER A 341 6.28 8.01 -33.05
N SER A 342 7.48 7.49 -32.77
CA SER A 342 7.86 6.89 -31.48
C SER A 342 7.99 7.93 -30.35
N ALA A 343 8.75 9.02 -30.58
CA ALA A 343 8.91 10.07 -29.59
C ALA A 343 7.57 10.76 -29.28
N PHE A 344 6.71 10.86 -30.31
CA PHE A 344 5.40 11.47 -30.17
C PHE A 344 4.46 10.65 -29.29
N GLU A 345 4.49 9.32 -29.46
CA GLU A 345 3.69 8.40 -28.66
C GLU A 345 4.14 8.42 -27.19
N ASP A 346 5.45 8.41 -26.92
CA ASP A 346 5.98 8.52 -25.56
C ASP A 346 5.58 9.84 -24.88
N ILE A 347 5.67 10.97 -25.62
CA ILE A 347 5.22 12.29 -25.13
C ILE A 347 3.73 12.28 -24.78
N ARG A 348 2.90 11.69 -25.65
CA ARG A 348 1.46 11.61 -25.41
C ARG A 348 1.13 10.76 -24.20
N GLN A 349 1.77 9.59 -24.07
CA GLN A 349 1.59 8.71 -22.91
C GLN A 349 2.04 9.38 -21.61
N GLN A 350 3.15 10.13 -21.64
CA GLN A 350 3.60 10.92 -20.49
C GLN A 350 2.55 11.97 -20.10
N LEU A 351 2.05 12.75 -21.07
CA LEU A 351 1.05 13.78 -20.81
C LEU A 351 -0.23 13.19 -20.20
N GLN A 352 -0.74 12.09 -20.77
CA GLN A 352 -1.92 11.39 -20.25
C GLN A 352 -1.68 10.76 -18.87
N GLY A 353 -0.46 10.32 -18.60
CA GLY A 353 -0.07 9.77 -17.30
C GLY A 353 0.08 10.82 -16.20
N LEU A 354 0.30 12.10 -16.56
CA LEU A 354 0.43 13.22 -15.61
C LEU A 354 -0.88 13.94 -15.37
N VAL A 355 -1.70 14.15 -16.44
CA VAL A 355 -2.96 14.91 -16.34
C VAL A 355 -4.08 14.17 -17.08
N HIS A 356 -5.07 13.72 -16.32
CA HIS A 356 -6.28 13.02 -16.76
C HIS A 356 -7.44 13.35 -15.84
N ALA A 357 -8.62 12.81 -16.08
CA ALA A 357 -9.84 13.13 -15.33
C ALA A 357 -9.73 12.97 -13.79
N GLN A 358 -8.89 12.06 -13.33
CA GLN A 358 -8.71 11.73 -11.89
C GLN A 358 -7.27 11.99 -11.42
N PHE A 359 -6.53 12.88 -12.09
CA PHE A 359 -5.10 13.04 -11.83
C PHE A 359 -4.81 13.54 -10.41
N LEU A 360 -5.64 14.44 -9.89
CA LEU A 360 -5.42 15.05 -8.58
C LEU A 360 -5.57 14.04 -7.45
N GLY A 361 -6.61 13.20 -7.49
CA GLY A 361 -6.82 12.13 -6.50
C GLY A 361 -5.74 11.05 -6.50
N GLN A 362 -4.98 10.92 -7.61
CA GLN A 362 -3.87 9.96 -7.74
C GLN A 362 -2.49 10.59 -7.54
N THR A 363 -2.41 11.90 -7.35
CA THR A 363 -1.15 12.65 -7.19
C THR A 363 -0.98 13.05 -5.73
N PRO A 364 0.10 12.60 -5.04
CA PRO A 364 0.43 13.12 -3.72
C PRO A 364 0.64 14.64 -3.74
N TYR A 365 0.27 15.32 -2.68
CA TYR A 365 0.42 16.79 -2.58
C TYR A 365 1.87 17.25 -2.86
N GLU A 366 2.86 16.51 -2.34
CA GLU A 366 4.29 16.78 -2.53
C GLU A 366 4.69 16.75 -4.01
N GLN A 367 3.95 15.99 -4.84
CA GLN A 367 4.21 15.87 -6.27
C GLN A 367 3.40 16.85 -7.11
N LEU A 368 2.27 17.33 -6.58
CA LEU A 368 1.41 18.30 -7.27
C LEU A 368 2.19 19.57 -7.64
N VAL A 369 3.03 20.07 -6.72
CA VAL A 369 3.85 21.27 -6.93
C VAL A 369 4.88 21.12 -8.06
N HIS A 370 5.21 19.87 -8.45
CA HIS A 370 6.17 19.55 -9.50
C HIS A 370 5.51 19.31 -10.86
N LEU A 371 4.20 19.07 -10.95
CA LEU A 371 3.50 18.79 -12.20
C LEU A 371 3.71 19.89 -13.26
N PRO A 372 3.60 21.19 -12.95
CA PRO A 372 3.84 22.24 -13.96
C PRO A 372 5.24 22.13 -14.56
N ARG A 373 6.27 21.81 -13.75
CA ARG A 373 7.65 21.63 -14.20
C ARG A 373 7.80 20.40 -15.10
N TYR A 374 7.14 19.29 -14.80
CA TYR A 374 7.14 18.10 -15.67
C TYR A 374 6.48 18.39 -17.03
N LEU A 375 5.37 19.11 -17.03
CA LEU A 375 4.69 19.54 -18.27
C LEU A 375 5.55 20.51 -19.08
N LYS A 376 6.20 21.46 -18.43
CA LYS A 376 7.15 22.37 -19.08
C LYS A 376 8.34 21.61 -19.68
N ALA A 377 8.79 20.53 -19.04
CA ALA A 377 9.83 19.67 -19.59
C ALA A 377 9.39 18.98 -20.88
N ILE A 378 8.12 18.56 -20.98
CA ILE A 378 7.53 18.04 -22.22
C ILE A 378 7.54 19.11 -23.32
N SER A 379 7.14 20.35 -23.00
CA SER A 379 7.18 21.49 -23.92
C SER A 379 8.58 21.69 -24.52
N LEU A 380 9.60 21.74 -23.67
CA LEU A 380 11.00 21.90 -24.07
C LEU A 380 11.51 20.71 -24.88
N ARG A 381 11.10 19.50 -24.52
CA ARG A 381 11.43 18.29 -25.28
C ARG A 381 10.90 18.36 -26.71
N ILE A 382 9.63 18.79 -26.91
CA ILE A 382 9.02 18.96 -28.24
C ILE A 382 9.82 19.97 -29.09
N GLU A 383 10.29 21.07 -28.50
CA GLU A 383 11.09 22.07 -29.20
C GLU A 383 12.45 21.49 -29.63
N LYS A 384 13.15 20.81 -28.72
CA LYS A 384 14.46 20.21 -28.98
C LYS A 384 14.41 19.01 -29.91
N LEU A 385 13.30 18.25 -29.91
CA LEU A 385 13.11 17.11 -30.79
C LEU A 385 13.21 17.50 -32.28
N ARG A 386 12.81 18.72 -32.64
CA ARG A 386 12.93 19.24 -34.01
C ARG A 386 14.37 19.43 -34.44
N SER A 387 15.25 19.84 -33.53
CA SER A 387 16.66 20.11 -33.81
C SER A 387 17.58 18.92 -33.65
N ASN A 388 17.27 17.99 -32.73
CA ASN A 388 18.13 16.85 -32.44
C ASN A 388 17.35 15.56 -32.10
N PRO A 389 16.71 14.93 -33.09
CA PRO A 389 15.93 13.70 -32.87
C PRO A 389 16.78 12.50 -32.42
N ALA A 390 18.05 12.43 -32.81
CA ALA A 390 18.94 11.35 -32.41
C ALA A 390 19.25 11.36 -30.92
N ARG A 391 19.47 12.54 -30.34
CA ARG A 391 19.66 12.71 -28.89
C ARG A 391 18.38 12.35 -28.13
N ASP A 392 17.20 12.74 -28.61
CA ASP A 392 15.93 12.40 -27.99
C ASP A 392 15.75 10.88 -27.95
N ALA A 393 16.02 10.19 -29.07
CA ALA A 393 15.93 8.74 -29.13
C ALA A 393 16.88 8.03 -28.15
N GLN A 394 18.09 8.56 -27.94
CA GLN A 394 19.02 8.04 -26.95
C GLN A 394 18.50 8.25 -25.51
N CYS A 395 18.05 9.46 -25.18
CA CYS A 395 17.45 9.77 -23.88
C CYS A 395 16.20 8.90 -23.58
N GLN A 396 15.38 8.64 -24.60
CA GLN A 396 14.23 7.76 -24.48
C GLN A 396 14.65 6.33 -24.16
N LYS A 397 15.67 5.77 -24.84
CA LYS A 397 16.21 4.44 -24.53
C LYS A 397 16.74 4.35 -23.11
N ASP A 398 17.46 5.37 -22.67
CA ASP A 398 18.02 5.45 -21.33
C ASP A 398 16.89 5.44 -20.27
N TRP A 399 15.81 6.19 -20.48
CA TRP A 399 14.64 6.19 -19.61
C TRP A 399 13.90 4.84 -19.64
N GLU A 400 13.67 4.28 -20.84
CA GLU A 400 12.96 3.00 -21.01
C GLU A 400 13.67 1.82 -20.33
N SER A 401 15.01 1.88 -20.23
CA SER A 401 15.80 0.85 -19.55
C SER A 401 15.40 0.66 -18.08
N LEU A 402 14.85 1.70 -17.44
CA LEU A 402 14.36 1.71 -16.08
C LEU A 402 12.83 1.56 -16.00
N ALA A 403 12.10 2.22 -16.89
CA ALA A 403 10.65 2.24 -16.88
C ALA A 403 10.04 0.85 -17.20
N ARG A 404 10.58 0.14 -18.19
CA ARG A 404 10.08 -1.19 -18.58
C ARG A 404 10.19 -2.24 -17.47
N PRO A 405 11.34 -2.40 -16.77
CA PRO A 405 11.43 -3.31 -15.63
C PRO A 405 10.49 -2.93 -14.48
N TRP A 406 10.34 -1.64 -14.18
CA TRP A 406 9.42 -1.16 -13.17
C TRP A 406 7.94 -1.47 -13.52
N GLN A 407 7.55 -1.25 -14.79
CA GLN A 407 6.20 -1.58 -15.26
C GLN A 407 5.92 -3.09 -15.17
N LYS A 408 6.88 -3.93 -15.56
CA LYS A 408 6.77 -5.40 -15.42
C LYS A 408 6.59 -5.82 -13.96
N MET A 409 7.34 -5.21 -13.04
CA MET A 409 7.24 -5.47 -11.61
C MET A 409 5.83 -5.13 -11.09
N ARG A 410 5.26 -3.99 -11.48
CA ARG A 410 3.88 -3.59 -11.14
C ARG A 410 2.83 -4.53 -11.74
N GLN A 411 2.98 -4.95 -12.98
CA GLN A 411 2.05 -5.86 -13.64
C GLN A 411 2.10 -7.27 -13.03
N GLY A 412 3.29 -7.76 -12.70
CA GLY A 412 3.47 -9.01 -11.99
C GLY A 412 2.83 -9.01 -10.59
N ALA A 413 2.88 -7.88 -9.89
CA ALA A 413 2.22 -7.70 -8.62
C ALA A 413 0.68 -7.82 -8.72
N LYS A 414 0.07 -7.27 -9.76
CA LYS A 414 -1.38 -7.38 -10.00
C LYS A 414 -1.86 -8.81 -10.26
N GLY A 415 -1.01 -9.63 -10.89
CA GLY A 415 -1.36 -11.02 -11.25
C GLY A 415 -1.05 -12.06 -10.16
N SER A 416 -0.19 -11.76 -9.20
CA SER A 416 0.31 -12.71 -8.21
C SER A 416 -0.23 -12.51 -6.78
N GLY A 417 -1.23 -11.61 -6.61
CA GLY A 417 -1.80 -11.31 -5.29
C GLY A 417 -0.81 -10.62 -4.31
N HIS A 418 0.30 -10.14 -4.79
CA HIS A 418 1.20 -9.26 -4.03
C HIS A 418 0.61 -7.84 -3.94
N TYR A 419 -0.57 -7.73 -3.36
CA TYR A 419 -1.21 -6.44 -3.02
C TYR A 419 -0.25 -5.52 -2.24
N GLN A 420 0.63 -6.10 -1.44
CA GLN A 420 1.67 -5.38 -0.71
C GLN A 420 2.67 -4.63 -1.61
N LEU A 421 3.00 -5.14 -2.80
CA LEU A 421 3.92 -4.46 -3.72
C LEU A 421 3.32 -3.18 -4.34
N GLU A 422 2.01 -3.16 -4.62
CA GLU A 422 1.35 -1.93 -5.09
C GLU A 422 1.28 -0.85 -4.02
N GLN A 423 1.28 -1.26 -2.76
CA GLN A 423 1.22 -0.36 -1.61
C GLN A 423 2.60 0.10 -1.13
N ASP A 424 3.69 -0.54 -1.56
CA ASP A 424 5.05 -0.16 -1.14
C ASP A 424 5.32 1.32 -1.50
N PRO A 425 5.56 2.18 -0.50
CA PRO A 425 5.85 3.60 -0.71
C PRO A 425 7.03 3.82 -1.66
N ARG A 426 8.03 2.92 -1.63
CA ARG A 426 9.23 3.00 -2.48
C ARG A 426 8.89 2.82 -3.95
N ILE A 427 7.94 1.92 -4.28
CA ILE A 427 7.49 1.69 -5.67
C ILE A 427 6.66 2.89 -6.17
N LYS A 428 5.84 3.49 -5.29
CA LYS A 428 5.10 4.71 -5.61
C LYS A 428 6.04 5.89 -5.83
N GLU A 429 7.06 6.04 -4.99
CA GLU A 429 8.06 7.09 -5.11
C GLU A 429 8.89 6.93 -6.38
N PHE A 430 9.26 5.71 -6.77
CA PHE A 430 10.06 5.45 -7.98
C PHE A 430 9.38 5.96 -9.26
N ARG A 431 8.04 5.95 -9.33
CA ARG A 431 7.29 6.59 -10.43
C ARG A 431 7.70 8.06 -10.61
N TRP A 432 7.76 8.79 -9.50
CA TRP A 432 8.08 10.23 -9.54
C TRP A 432 9.56 10.48 -9.80
N GLN A 433 10.42 9.58 -9.33
CA GLN A 433 11.85 9.61 -9.68
C GLN A 433 12.07 9.38 -11.18
N LEU A 434 11.23 8.59 -11.86
CA LEU A 434 11.25 8.45 -13.31
C LEU A 434 10.83 9.75 -14.03
N GLU A 435 9.89 10.53 -13.48
CA GLU A 435 9.57 11.86 -14.03
C GLU A 435 10.70 12.87 -13.81
N GLU A 436 11.34 12.85 -12.65
CA GLU A 436 12.56 13.66 -12.41
C GLU A 436 13.69 13.28 -13.37
N LEU A 437 13.86 12.00 -13.68
CA LEU A 437 14.83 11.57 -14.68
C LEU A 437 14.48 12.12 -16.07
N ARG A 438 13.20 12.17 -16.46
CA ARG A 438 12.79 12.82 -17.72
C ARG A 438 13.20 14.29 -17.76
N VAL A 439 13.03 15.03 -16.67
CA VAL A 439 13.50 16.41 -16.56
C VAL A 439 15.03 16.48 -16.75
N ALA A 440 15.77 15.61 -16.08
CA ALA A 440 17.25 15.58 -16.18
C ALA A 440 17.75 15.22 -17.59
N LEU A 441 17.05 14.37 -18.34
CA LEU A 441 17.45 13.93 -19.68
C LEU A 441 17.05 14.92 -20.76
N PHE A 442 15.81 15.43 -20.73
CA PHE A 442 15.21 16.20 -21.83
C PHE A 442 15.21 17.72 -21.59
N ALA A 443 15.21 18.15 -20.32
CA ALA A 443 15.01 19.57 -19.94
C ALA A 443 15.92 19.98 -18.78
N GLN A 444 17.24 19.80 -18.94
CA GLN A 444 18.27 20.05 -17.90
C GLN A 444 18.23 21.47 -17.32
N GLU A 445 17.79 22.44 -18.09
CA GLU A 445 17.63 23.85 -17.69
C GLU A 445 16.60 24.04 -16.55
N LEU A 446 15.62 23.12 -16.40
CA LEU A 446 14.62 23.19 -15.34
C LEU A 446 15.12 22.66 -13.99
N ARG A 447 16.29 22.07 -13.98
CA ARG A 447 16.92 21.45 -12.80
C ARG A 447 16.00 20.47 -12.06
N THR A 448 16.58 19.54 -11.35
CA THR A 448 15.87 18.58 -10.47
C THR A 448 16.18 18.91 -9.01
N PRO A 449 15.24 18.71 -8.06
CA PRO A 449 15.46 18.96 -6.63
C PRO A 449 16.67 18.18 -6.08
N THR A 450 16.86 16.97 -6.60
CA THR A 450 18.02 16.12 -6.31
C THR A 450 18.69 15.69 -7.60
N PRO A 451 20.03 15.50 -7.64
CA PRO A 451 20.70 15.03 -8.84
C PRO A 451 20.13 13.67 -9.28
N MET A 452 19.63 13.59 -10.52
CA MET A 452 19.08 12.38 -11.11
C MET A 452 19.96 11.86 -12.24
N SER A 453 20.20 10.55 -12.25
CA SER A 453 20.91 9.86 -13.33
C SER A 453 20.44 8.41 -13.46
N VAL A 454 20.59 7.83 -14.65
CA VAL A 454 20.26 6.44 -14.93
C VAL A 454 20.95 5.50 -13.93
N LYS A 455 22.27 5.66 -13.74
CA LYS A 455 23.06 4.83 -12.81
C LYS A 455 22.55 4.88 -11.36
N ARG A 456 22.05 6.04 -10.92
CA ARG A 456 21.49 6.17 -9.57
C ARG A 456 20.17 5.41 -9.46
N LEU A 457 19.28 5.56 -10.44
CA LEU A 457 17.99 4.88 -10.42
C LEU A 457 18.08 3.38 -10.69
N GLU A 458 19.12 2.91 -11.42
CA GLU A 458 19.41 1.47 -11.53
C GLU A 458 19.67 0.84 -10.15
N LYS A 459 20.43 1.53 -9.28
CA LYS A 459 20.67 1.07 -7.91
C LYS A 459 19.39 1.04 -7.08
N VAL A 460 18.55 2.07 -7.20
CA VAL A 460 17.25 2.11 -6.51
C VAL A 460 16.36 0.98 -7.02
N LEU A 461 16.24 0.79 -8.33
CA LEU A 461 15.43 -0.27 -8.92
C LEU A 461 15.91 -1.68 -8.51
N ALA A 462 17.24 -1.88 -8.38
CA ALA A 462 17.80 -3.13 -7.89
C ALA A 462 17.44 -3.40 -6.42
N SER A 463 17.28 -2.36 -5.60
CA SER A 463 16.87 -2.51 -4.19
C SER A 463 15.36 -2.73 -4.01
N LEU A 464 14.55 -2.52 -5.05
CA LEU A 464 13.11 -2.78 -5.06
C LEU A 464 12.77 -4.23 -5.46
N ARG A 465 13.74 -4.95 -6.02
CA ARG A 465 13.63 -6.35 -6.43
C ARG A 465 14.03 -7.28 -5.29
#